data_6294161dbf71f505d55947f2cb76e8ec
#
_entry.id   6294161dbf71f505d55947f2cb76e8ec
#
_cell.length_a   1.000
_cell.length_b   1.000
_cell.length_c   1.000
_cell.angle_alpha   90.00
_cell.angle_beta   90.00
_cell.angle_gamma   90.00
#
_symmetry.space_group_name_H-M   'P 1'
#
loop_
_entity.id
_entity.type
_entity.pdbx_description
1 polymer ?
#
loop_
_entity_poly.entity_id
_entity_poly.type
_entity_poly.pdbx_seq_one_letter_code
_entity_poly.pdbx_strand_id
1 'polypeptide(L)'
;MLILNCEQTRKLEQSAVDNGCTYLGLMERAGREAAAFIQQALSQFRRKTVILCGSGNNGGDGFVVARCLAGWSGDVLVVMLSGQPRTGDALTMYQKARETAGVRFSRYPDDRLEKEIQEADLIVDGIYGIGFHGAVKEEYLPVIRWTNRSAAKVVSLDLPSGVACDFGKVEGEAVQADYTVTFSALKLSQVQYPAMEYCGEIHVANVGIPEKVYRESGFEAETTGLWALERILAPRKLNTNKGSFGYLLSLCGSRGMAGAAVMSAQAASRCGVGLIDLALPESVYPAAASAIRESVFTLLPEQENEISISEAEALLSGKLAHRTTACLVGCGLGTSREAQKLVEYLLARSKAPMVIDADGLNAIAAEPEMLSKAQAPLVLTPHPGEMARLLKTTVQDVQRHRLEYAKEFAVKQRLVLVLKGNKTVVACPDGRVYINTTGNPGMAKAGSGDVLAGIIGAFLAQGMAPEQAAAGGVYLHGLAGDRCAERLSQIGMTAPDLIEELPALFLELTATK
;
A
#
# COMPACT_ATOMS: atom_id res chain seq x y z
N MET A 1 2.77 3.36 -9.99
CA MET A 1 1.93 2.42 -10.79
C MET A 1 0.48 2.73 -10.49
N LEU A 2 -0.38 2.81 -11.52
CA LEU A 2 -1.82 3.06 -11.32
C LEU A 2 -2.53 1.89 -10.64
N ILE A 3 -3.60 2.22 -9.91
CA ILE A 3 -4.54 1.28 -9.32
C ILE A 3 -5.92 1.65 -9.84
N LEU A 4 -6.58 0.74 -10.56
CA LEU A 4 -7.76 1.05 -11.34
C LEU A 4 -8.97 0.21 -10.89
N ASN A 5 -10.16 0.78 -11.02
CA ASN A 5 -11.42 0.04 -11.01
C ASN A 5 -11.73 -0.51 -12.42
N CYS A 6 -12.81 -1.27 -12.54
CA CYS A 6 -13.23 -1.88 -13.80
C CYS A 6 -13.48 -0.82 -14.91
N GLU A 7 -14.19 0.25 -14.59
CA GLU A 7 -14.49 1.33 -15.53
C GLU A 7 -13.23 2.05 -15.99
N GLN A 8 -12.32 2.37 -15.07
CA GLN A 8 -11.05 3.02 -15.36
C GLN A 8 -10.13 2.13 -16.21
N THR A 9 -10.11 0.81 -15.94
CA THR A 9 -9.35 -0.15 -16.77
C THR A 9 -9.86 -0.14 -18.21
N ARG A 10 -11.18 -0.19 -18.41
CA ARG A 10 -11.78 -0.11 -19.75
C ARG A 10 -11.49 1.22 -20.45
N LYS A 11 -11.52 2.33 -19.71
CA LYS A 11 -11.15 3.66 -20.26
C LYS A 11 -9.68 3.71 -20.68
N LEU A 12 -8.78 3.11 -19.90
CA LEU A 12 -7.36 3.03 -20.24
C LEU A 12 -7.14 2.21 -21.53
N GLU A 13 -7.79 1.06 -21.65
CA GLU A 13 -7.73 0.20 -22.83
C GLU A 13 -8.31 0.93 -24.07
N GLN A 14 -9.45 1.60 -23.94
CA GLN A 14 -10.03 2.40 -25.02
C GLN A 14 -9.09 3.52 -25.45
N SER A 15 -8.52 4.26 -24.50
CA SER A 15 -7.55 5.30 -24.81
C SER A 15 -6.31 4.74 -25.51
N ALA A 16 -5.88 3.53 -25.17
CA ALA A 16 -4.77 2.86 -25.87
C ALA A 16 -5.16 2.54 -27.32
N VAL A 17 -6.40 2.10 -27.55
CA VAL A 17 -6.91 1.84 -28.91
C VAL A 17 -6.99 3.12 -29.73
N ASP A 18 -7.47 4.21 -29.15
CA ASP A 18 -7.52 5.54 -29.78
C ASP A 18 -6.11 6.07 -30.11
N ASN A 19 -5.08 5.57 -29.45
CA ASN A 19 -3.67 5.87 -29.68
C ASN A 19 -2.93 4.78 -30.49
N GLY A 20 -3.67 3.96 -31.26
CA GLY A 20 -3.09 3.04 -32.27
C GLY A 20 -2.87 1.59 -31.82
N CYS A 21 -3.30 1.21 -30.63
CA CYS A 21 -3.40 -0.21 -30.24
C CYS A 21 -4.63 -0.85 -30.89
N THR A 22 -4.76 -2.19 -30.76
CA THR A 22 -6.00 -2.91 -31.04
C THR A 22 -6.33 -3.79 -29.86
N TYR A 23 -7.62 -4.02 -29.58
CA TYR A 23 -8.01 -4.94 -28.50
C TYR A 23 -7.44 -6.34 -28.71
N LEU A 24 -7.46 -6.85 -29.95
CA LEU A 24 -6.83 -8.12 -30.31
C LEU A 24 -5.33 -8.14 -30.01
N GLY A 25 -4.63 -7.03 -30.26
CA GLY A 25 -3.20 -6.88 -29.96
C GLY A 25 -2.91 -6.80 -28.47
N LEU A 26 -3.77 -6.13 -27.68
CA LEU A 26 -3.67 -6.09 -26.23
C LEU A 26 -3.85 -7.50 -25.64
N MET A 27 -4.87 -8.24 -26.06
CA MET A 27 -5.14 -9.62 -25.65
C MET A 27 -3.98 -10.56 -26.02
N GLU A 28 -3.45 -10.48 -27.22
CA GLU A 28 -2.30 -11.29 -27.65
C GLU A 28 -1.07 -11.03 -26.76
N ARG A 29 -0.79 -9.76 -26.42
CA ARG A 29 0.32 -9.39 -25.52
C ARG A 29 0.04 -9.84 -24.08
N ALA A 30 -1.16 -9.64 -23.56
CA ALA A 30 -1.55 -10.08 -22.22
C ALA A 30 -1.29 -11.57 -22.00
N GLY A 31 -1.81 -12.42 -22.88
CA GLY A 31 -1.59 -13.84 -22.78
C GLY A 31 -0.12 -14.27 -22.98
N ARG A 32 0.64 -13.57 -23.86
CA ARG A 32 2.08 -13.83 -24.04
C ARG A 32 2.89 -13.48 -22.80
N GLU A 33 2.65 -12.32 -22.20
CA GLU A 33 3.31 -11.89 -20.96
C GLU A 33 2.99 -12.84 -19.80
N ALA A 34 1.72 -13.26 -19.66
CA ALA A 34 1.34 -14.26 -18.67
C ALA A 34 2.06 -15.59 -18.88
N ALA A 35 2.14 -16.07 -20.13
CA ALA A 35 2.87 -17.27 -20.44
C ALA A 35 4.39 -17.13 -20.19
N ALA A 36 4.98 -15.98 -20.50
CA ALA A 36 6.39 -15.70 -20.23
C ALA A 36 6.68 -15.73 -18.72
N PHE A 37 5.83 -15.10 -17.90
CA PHE A 37 5.91 -15.17 -16.45
C PHE A 37 5.87 -16.63 -15.96
N ILE A 38 4.89 -17.41 -16.42
CA ILE A 38 4.74 -18.83 -16.06
C ILE A 38 6.02 -19.62 -16.43
N GLN A 39 6.54 -19.44 -17.63
CA GLN A 39 7.73 -20.13 -18.10
C GLN A 39 8.98 -19.79 -17.29
N GLN A 40 9.10 -18.55 -16.84
CA GLN A 40 10.24 -18.09 -16.05
C GLN A 40 10.11 -18.52 -14.58
N ALA A 41 8.97 -18.23 -13.94
CA ALA A 41 8.78 -18.42 -12.50
C ALA A 41 8.46 -19.87 -12.12
N LEU A 42 7.84 -20.65 -13.01
CA LEU A 42 7.27 -21.96 -12.71
C LEU A 42 7.84 -23.10 -13.59
N SER A 43 9.09 -22.99 -14.00
CA SER A 43 9.73 -23.95 -14.94
C SER A 43 9.72 -25.40 -14.47
N GLN A 44 9.61 -25.68 -13.16
CA GLN A 44 9.48 -27.01 -12.58
C GLN A 44 8.07 -27.62 -12.72
N PHE A 45 7.04 -26.82 -13.01
CA PHE A 45 5.63 -27.22 -13.06
C PHE A 45 5.11 -27.39 -14.51
N ARG A 46 5.83 -28.09 -15.37
CA ARG A 46 5.55 -28.12 -16.82
C ARG A 46 5.07 -29.46 -17.39
N ARG A 47 4.74 -30.44 -16.54
CA ARG A 47 4.32 -31.77 -17.06
C ARG A 47 2.91 -31.70 -17.60
N LYS A 48 1.95 -31.20 -16.79
CA LYS A 48 0.54 -31.14 -17.13
C LYS A 48 -0.02 -29.78 -16.71
N THR A 49 -0.54 -29.03 -17.67
CA THR A 49 -1.16 -27.73 -17.48
C THR A 49 -2.65 -27.79 -17.82
N VAL A 50 -3.51 -27.38 -16.90
CA VAL A 50 -4.95 -27.21 -17.12
C VAL A 50 -5.27 -25.71 -17.15
N ILE A 51 -5.93 -25.25 -18.22
CA ILE A 51 -6.30 -23.86 -18.41
C ILE A 51 -7.83 -23.76 -18.42
N LEU A 52 -8.37 -23.12 -17.42
CA LEU A 52 -9.81 -22.93 -17.23
C LEU A 52 -10.24 -21.63 -17.92
N CYS A 53 -11.01 -21.72 -18.99
CA CYS A 53 -11.41 -20.56 -19.80
C CYS A 53 -12.90 -20.28 -19.71
N GLY A 54 -13.25 -19.03 -19.43
CA GLY A 54 -14.59 -18.48 -19.67
C GLY A 54 -14.81 -18.17 -21.16
N SER A 55 -16.00 -17.72 -21.52
CA SER A 55 -16.34 -17.30 -22.89
C SER A 55 -16.01 -15.83 -23.20
N GLY A 56 -15.54 -15.06 -22.21
CA GLY A 56 -15.17 -13.65 -22.32
C GLY A 56 -13.70 -13.42 -22.68
N ASN A 57 -13.25 -12.15 -22.54
CA ASN A 57 -11.89 -11.73 -22.86
C ASN A 57 -10.82 -12.45 -22.03
N ASN A 58 -11.06 -12.67 -20.72
CA ASN A 58 -10.12 -13.41 -19.88
C ASN A 58 -9.89 -14.85 -20.35
N GLY A 59 -10.95 -15.51 -20.86
CA GLY A 59 -10.80 -16.79 -21.57
C GLY A 59 -10.00 -16.65 -22.86
N GLY A 60 -10.13 -15.51 -23.56
CA GLY A 60 -9.32 -15.13 -24.71
C GLY A 60 -7.82 -15.10 -24.38
N ASP A 61 -7.46 -14.45 -23.27
CA ASP A 61 -6.08 -14.43 -22.74
C ASP A 61 -5.60 -15.86 -22.42
N GLY A 62 -6.49 -16.69 -21.83
CA GLY A 62 -6.21 -18.11 -21.56
C GLY A 62 -5.94 -18.93 -22.83
N PHE A 63 -6.60 -18.67 -23.96
CA PHE A 63 -6.31 -19.32 -25.23
C PHE A 63 -4.94 -18.91 -25.79
N VAL A 64 -4.52 -17.66 -25.58
CA VAL A 64 -3.17 -17.21 -25.94
C VAL A 64 -2.12 -17.92 -25.07
N VAL A 65 -2.36 -18.01 -23.76
CA VAL A 65 -1.49 -18.75 -22.83
C VAL A 65 -1.36 -20.20 -23.27
N ALA A 66 -2.46 -20.87 -23.62
CA ALA A 66 -2.45 -22.27 -24.09
C ALA A 66 -1.52 -22.46 -25.29
N ARG A 67 -1.59 -21.57 -26.28
CA ARG A 67 -0.70 -21.61 -27.47
C ARG A 67 0.77 -21.44 -27.10
N CYS A 68 1.06 -20.50 -26.21
CA CYS A 68 2.43 -20.21 -25.80
C CYS A 68 3.03 -21.34 -24.94
N LEU A 69 2.21 -22.06 -24.19
CA LEU A 69 2.66 -23.17 -23.34
C LEU A 69 2.69 -24.51 -24.08
N ALA A 70 2.09 -24.66 -25.26
CA ALA A 70 1.98 -25.92 -25.99
C ALA A 70 3.33 -26.60 -26.28
N GLY A 71 4.41 -25.81 -26.51
CA GLY A 71 5.76 -26.35 -26.72
C GLY A 71 6.61 -26.40 -25.44
N TRP A 72 6.10 -25.86 -24.35
CA TRP A 72 6.81 -25.79 -23.07
C TRP A 72 6.28 -26.83 -22.07
N SER A 73 4.97 -27.02 -21.99
CA SER A 73 4.33 -28.03 -21.16
C SER A 73 4.24 -29.37 -21.89
N GLY A 74 4.35 -30.46 -21.14
CA GLY A 74 4.22 -31.83 -21.73
C GLY A 74 2.79 -32.14 -22.18
N ASP A 75 1.78 -31.57 -21.52
CA ASP A 75 0.35 -31.73 -21.81
C ASP A 75 -0.39 -30.43 -21.46
N VAL A 76 -1.09 -29.83 -22.41
CA VAL A 76 -1.90 -28.64 -22.23
C VAL A 76 -3.37 -28.93 -22.50
N LEU A 77 -4.20 -28.89 -21.46
CA LEU A 77 -5.65 -29.07 -21.56
C LEU A 77 -6.36 -27.74 -21.34
N VAL A 78 -7.08 -27.26 -22.32
CA VAL A 78 -8.01 -26.12 -22.22
C VAL A 78 -9.41 -26.62 -21.90
N VAL A 79 -10.01 -26.12 -20.83
CA VAL A 79 -11.36 -26.44 -20.41
C VAL A 79 -12.26 -25.22 -20.58
N MET A 80 -13.26 -25.33 -21.46
CA MET A 80 -14.22 -24.25 -21.71
C MET A 80 -15.41 -24.40 -20.76
N LEU A 81 -15.48 -23.57 -19.72
CA LEU A 81 -16.54 -23.64 -18.71
C LEU A 81 -17.89 -23.15 -19.26
N SER A 82 -17.87 -22.02 -19.96
CA SER A 82 -19.11 -21.40 -20.52
C SER A 82 -19.33 -21.71 -22.00
N GLY A 83 -18.71 -22.77 -22.51
CA GLY A 83 -18.69 -23.11 -23.93
C GLY A 83 -17.71 -22.25 -24.74
N GLN A 84 -17.71 -22.42 -26.07
CA GLN A 84 -16.81 -21.65 -26.94
C GLN A 84 -17.25 -20.19 -27.08
N PRO A 85 -16.30 -19.25 -27.21
CA PRO A 85 -16.62 -17.87 -27.56
C PRO A 85 -17.40 -17.80 -28.88
N ARG A 86 -18.36 -16.88 -28.95
CA ARG A 86 -19.23 -16.77 -30.16
C ARG A 86 -18.83 -15.62 -31.08
N THR A 87 -18.20 -14.59 -30.57
CA THR A 87 -17.84 -13.37 -31.29
C THR A 87 -16.57 -12.74 -30.72
N GLY A 88 -16.01 -11.76 -31.41
CA GLY A 88 -14.94 -10.89 -30.95
C GLY A 88 -13.55 -11.52 -30.90
N ASP A 89 -12.66 -10.88 -30.17
CA ASP A 89 -11.23 -11.22 -30.11
C ASP A 89 -10.99 -12.59 -29.44
N ALA A 90 -11.79 -12.93 -28.42
CA ALA A 90 -11.73 -14.23 -27.77
C ALA A 90 -12.01 -15.40 -28.76
N LEU A 91 -12.95 -15.23 -29.72
CA LEU A 91 -13.21 -16.24 -30.76
C LEU A 91 -11.98 -16.41 -31.66
N THR A 92 -11.35 -15.32 -32.06
CA THR A 92 -10.13 -15.35 -32.88
C THR A 92 -9.02 -16.10 -32.16
N MET A 93 -8.82 -15.85 -30.87
CA MET A 93 -7.79 -16.54 -30.06
C MET A 93 -8.13 -18.01 -29.85
N TYR A 94 -9.39 -18.35 -29.66
CA TYR A 94 -9.86 -19.74 -29.59
C TYR A 94 -9.55 -20.50 -30.89
N GLN A 95 -9.85 -19.90 -32.05
CA GLN A 95 -9.56 -20.53 -33.35
C GLN A 95 -8.08 -20.81 -33.53
N LYS A 96 -7.22 -19.82 -33.24
CA LYS A 96 -5.77 -20.00 -33.27
C LYS A 96 -5.28 -21.09 -32.31
N ALA A 97 -5.85 -21.17 -31.10
CA ALA A 97 -5.48 -22.20 -30.12
C ALA A 97 -5.91 -23.60 -30.57
N ARG A 98 -7.06 -23.72 -31.24
CA ARG A 98 -7.54 -24.98 -31.83
C ARG A 98 -6.62 -25.52 -32.92
N GLU A 99 -5.95 -24.67 -33.65
CA GLU A 99 -4.98 -25.02 -34.71
C GLU A 99 -3.58 -25.32 -34.15
N THR A 100 -3.34 -25.06 -32.86
CA THR A 100 -2.03 -25.24 -32.24
C THR A 100 -1.83 -26.70 -31.83
N ALA A 101 -0.82 -27.35 -32.40
CA ALA A 101 -0.44 -28.72 -32.03
C ALA A 101 -0.06 -28.81 -30.55
N GLY A 102 -0.49 -29.87 -29.86
CA GLY A 102 -0.21 -30.08 -28.43
C GLY A 102 -1.20 -29.42 -27.46
N VAL A 103 -2.23 -28.76 -27.96
CA VAL A 103 -3.34 -28.21 -27.12
C VAL A 103 -4.56 -29.10 -27.25
N ARG A 104 -4.99 -29.69 -26.14
CA ARG A 104 -6.24 -30.46 -26.03
C ARG A 104 -7.37 -29.57 -25.55
N PHE A 105 -8.62 -29.90 -25.94
CA PHE A 105 -9.80 -29.14 -25.53
C PHE A 105 -10.85 -30.07 -24.91
N SER A 106 -11.44 -29.60 -23.81
CA SER A 106 -12.62 -30.19 -23.19
C SER A 106 -13.67 -29.11 -22.93
N ARG A 107 -14.92 -29.52 -22.67
CA ARG A 107 -16.03 -28.67 -22.27
C ARG A 107 -16.54 -29.12 -20.91
N TYR A 108 -16.87 -28.16 -20.09
CA TYR A 108 -17.61 -28.43 -18.85
C TYR A 108 -19.12 -28.51 -19.13
N PRO A 109 -19.86 -29.45 -18.49
CA PRO A 109 -19.36 -30.48 -17.59
C PRO A 109 -18.63 -31.62 -18.31
N ASP A 110 -17.61 -32.18 -17.67
CA ASP A 110 -16.85 -33.36 -18.10
C ASP A 110 -16.50 -34.18 -16.85
N ASP A 111 -16.93 -35.44 -16.80
CA ASP A 111 -16.75 -36.33 -15.64
C ASP A 111 -15.27 -36.57 -15.28
N ARG A 112 -14.37 -36.31 -16.22
CA ARG A 112 -12.92 -36.48 -16.01
C ARG A 112 -12.25 -35.22 -15.49
N LEU A 113 -12.94 -34.10 -15.48
CA LEU A 113 -12.31 -32.80 -15.18
C LEU A 113 -11.73 -32.73 -13.77
N GLU A 114 -12.42 -33.28 -12.78
CA GLU A 114 -11.88 -33.33 -11.40
C GLU A 114 -10.52 -34.04 -11.38
N LYS A 115 -10.43 -35.20 -12.06
CA LYS A 115 -9.17 -35.96 -12.16
C LYS A 115 -8.10 -35.17 -12.91
N GLU A 116 -8.44 -34.53 -14.02
CA GLU A 116 -7.51 -33.70 -14.79
C GLU A 116 -6.92 -32.57 -13.95
N ILE A 117 -7.76 -31.90 -13.12
CA ILE A 117 -7.34 -30.83 -12.19
C ILE A 117 -6.45 -31.40 -11.07
N GLN A 118 -6.80 -32.55 -10.48
CA GLN A 118 -6.01 -33.15 -9.39
C GLN A 118 -4.64 -33.68 -9.85
N GLU A 119 -4.52 -34.06 -11.11
CA GLU A 119 -3.27 -34.53 -11.71
C GLU A 119 -2.44 -33.40 -12.33
N ALA A 120 -2.92 -32.17 -12.36
CA ALA A 120 -2.21 -31.03 -12.92
C ALA A 120 -1.02 -30.62 -12.04
N ASP A 121 0.07 -30.17 -12.65
CA ASP A 121 1.16 -29.47 -11.97
C ASP A 121 0.88 -27.95 -11.92
N LEU A 122 0.17 -27.44 -12.93
CA LEU A 122 -0.17 -26.04 -13.11
C LEU A 122 -1.62 -25.88 -13.54
N ILE A 123 -2.33 -24.99 -12.89
CA ILE A 123 -3.67 -24.55 -13.28
C ILE A 123 -3.60 -23.06 -13.62
N VAL A 124 -4.14 -22.69 -14.79
CA VAL A 124 -4.31 -21.30 -15.20
C VAL A 124 -5.79 -20.96 -15.15
N ASP A 125 -6.15 -20.02 -14.29
CA ASP A 125 -7.51 -19.53 -14.13
C ASP A 125 -7.74 -18.32 -15.04
N GLY A 126 -8.48 -18.51 -16.11
CA GLY A 126 -8.95 -17.51 -17.06
C GLY A 126 -10.48 -17.51 -17.19
N ILE A 127 -11.23 -17.87 -16.11
CA ILE A 127 -12.69 -17.98 -16.17
C ILE A 127 -13.32 -16.59 -16.17
N TYR A 128 -12.99 -15.75 -15.19
CA TYR A 128 -13.52 -14.39 -15.01
C TYR A 128 -12.39 -13.39 -14.84
N GLY A 129 -12.52 -12.19 -15.44
CA GLY A 129 -11.62 -11.04 -15.28
C GLY A 129 -12.38 -9.83 -14.72
N ILE A 130 -11.94 -8.61 -15.04
CA ILE A 130 -12.50 -7.33 -14.52
C ILE A 130 -14.02 -7.16 -14.68
N GLY A 131 -14.64 -7.87 -15.58
CA GLY A 131 -16.08 -7.79 -15.80
C GLY A 131 -16.93 -8.63 -14.83
N PHE A 132 -16.32 -9.34 -13.89
CA PHE A 132 -17.03 -10.19 -12.93
C PHE A 132 -17.68 -9.37 -11.81
N HIS A 133 -18.93 -9.72 -11.48
CA HIS A 133 -19.69 -9.12 -10.38
C HIS A 133 -20.51 -10.19 -9.65
N GLY A 134 -20.69 -10.01 -8.34
CA GLY A 134 -21.48 -10.90 -7.49
C GLY A 134 -20.77 -12.20 -7.16
N ALA A 135 -21.52 -13.28 -7.05
CA ALA A 135 -21.02 -14.61 -6.72
C ALA A 135 -20.77 -15.46 -7.96
N VAL A 136 -19.82 -16.41 -7.86
CA VAL A 136 -19.60 -17.43 -8.89
C VAL A 136 -20.89 -18.26 -9.05
N LYS A 137 -21.26 -18.57 -10.29
CA LYS A 137 -22.44 -19.40 -10.58
C LYS A 137 -22.31 -20.78 -9.91
N GLU A 138 -23.42 -21.27 -9.35
CA GLU A 138 -23.43 -22.55 -8.63
C GLU A 138 -22.87 -23.71 -9.48
N GLU A 139 -23.14 -23.72 -10.77
CA GLU A 139 -22.64 -24.73 -11.71
C GLU A 139 -21.11 -24.79 -11.79
N TYR A 140 -20.39 -23.69 -11.48
CA TYR A 140 -18.91 -23.63 -11.54
C TYR A 140 -18.24 -23.79 -10.17
N LEU A 141 -18.99 -23.75 -9.05
CA LEU A 141 -18.44 -23.95 -7.72
C LEU A 141 -17.65 -25.26 -7.56
N PRO A 142 -18.07 -26.40 -8.15
CA PRO A 142 -17.23 -27.60 -8.09
C PRO A 142 -15.84 -27.39 -8.68
N VAL A 143 -15.71 -26.69 -9.81
CA VAL A 143 -14.42 -26.42 -10.45
C VAL A 143 -13.54 -25.53 -9.56
N ILE A 144 -14.11 -24.46 -8.96
CA ILE A 144 -13.40 -23.60 -7.99
C ILE A 144 -12.87 -24.46 -6.83
N ARG A 145 -13.71 -25.31 -6.26
CA ARG A 145 -13.34 -26.18 -5.12
C ARG A 145 -12.28 -27.20 -5.48
N TRP A 146 -12.34 -27.81 -6.67
CA TRP A 146 -11.32 -28.73 -7.15
C TRP A 146 -9.97 -28.01 -7.35
N THR A 147 -10.00 -26.82 -7.94
CA THR A 147 -8.81 -25.96 -8.10
C THR A 147 -8.17 -25.65 -6.75
N ASN A 148 -8.96 -25.16 -5.79
CA ASN A 148 -8.46 -24.78 -4.46
C ASN A 148 -7.96 -25.97 -3.61
N ARG A 149 -8.38 -27.22 -3.93
CA ARG A 149 -7.92 -28.44 -3.25
C ARG A 149 -6.77 -29.12 -3.97
N SER A 150 -6.48 -28.71 -5.19
CA SER A 150 -5.38 -29.28 -5.97
C SER A 150 -4.02 -28.97 -5.34
N ALA A 151 -3.06 -29.84 -5.54
CA ALA A 151 -1.65 -29.59 -5.22
C ALA A 151 -0.92 -28.77 -6.30
N ALA A 152 -1.60 -28.49 -7.44
CA ALA A 152 -1.05 -27.71 -8.53
C ALA A 152 -0.76 -26.27 -8.13
N LYS A 153 0.20 -25.63 -8.79
CA LYS A 153 0.34 -24.18 -8.74
C LYS A 153 -0.78 -23.51 -9.52
N VAL A 154 -1.41 -22.52 -8.91
CA VAL A 154 -2.55 -21.79 -9.50
C VAL A 154 -2.11 -20.39 -9.91
N VAL A 155 -2.27 -20.08 -11.19
CA VAL A 155 -2.01 -18.75 -11.77
C VAL A 155 -3.32 -18.18 -12.30
N SER A 156 -3.82 -17.10 -11.69
CA SER A 156 -4.99 -16.38 -12.18
C SER A 156 -4.60 -15.30 -13.18
N LEU A 157 -5.34 -15.22 -14.28
CA LEU A 157 -5.20 -14.16 -15.28
C LEU A 157 -6.06 -12.97 -14.87
N ASP A 158 -5.46 -11.81 -14.81
CA ASP A 158 -6.02 -10.52 -14.43
C ASP A 158 -6.53 -10.47 -12.97
N LEU A 159 -7.49 -11.30 -12.60
CA LEU A 159 -8.05 -11.45 -11.25
C LEU A 159 -8.41 -12.91 -10.97
N PRO A 160 -8.27 -13.39 -9.72
CA PRO A 160 -8.79 -14.70 -9.36
C PRO A 160 -10.30 -14.77 -9.58
N SER A 161 -10.77 -15.83 -10.21
CA SER A 161 -12.19 -15.99 -10.53
C SER A 161 -13.03 -16.07 -9.25
N GLY A 162 -14.01 -15.17 -9.13
CA GLY A 162 -14.81 -14.95 -7.93
C GLY A 162 -14.42 -13.67 -7.17
N VAL A 163 -13.31 -13.01 -7.54
CA VAL A 163 -12.91 -11.70 -7.03
C VAL A 163 -13.42 -10.61 -7.97
N ALA A 164 -14.25 -9.69 -7.45
CA ALA A 164 -14.69 -8.52 -8.21
C ALA A 164 -13.60 -7.44 -8.27
N CYS A 165 -13.51 -6.72 -9.40
CA CYS A 165 -12.46 -5.72 -9.65
C CYS A 165 -12.47 -4.54 -8.67
N ASP A 166 -13.67 -4.04 -8.34
CA ASP A 166 -13.88 -2.72 -7.76
C ASP A 166 -13.88 -2.70 -6.23
N PHE A 167 -13.94 -3.86 -5.60
CA PHE A 167 -14.15 -3.98 -4.16
C PHE A 167 -13.19 -4.97 -3.51
N GLY A 168 -12.83 -4.68 -2.26
CA GLY A 168 -12.11 -5.66 -1.41
C GLY A 168 -12.99 -6.83 -0.95
N LYS A 169 -14.30 -6.83 -1.24
CA LYS A 169 -15.24 -7.87 -0.80
C LYS A 169 -15.27 -9.02 -1.81
N VAL A 170 -15.34 -10.24 -1.30
CA VAL A 170 -15.57 -11.46 -2.09
C VAL A 170 -16.95 -12.01 -1.73
N GLU A 171 -17.81 -12.24 -2.71
CA GLU A 171 -19.16 -12.76 -2.52
C GLU A 171 -19.19 -14.26 -2.83
N GLY A 172 -19.13 -15.09 -1.80
CA GLY A 172 -19.09 -16.55 -1.93
C GLY A 172 -17.69 -17.12 -2.07
N GLU A 173 -17.50 -18.06 -2.99
CA GLU A 173 -16.22 -18.74 -3.19
C GLU A 173 -15.44 -18.12 -4.36
N ALA A 174 -14.12 -18.08 -4.24
CA ALA A 174 -13.22 -17.62 -5.28
C ALA A 174 -12.02 -18.56 -5.42
N VAL A 175 -11.32 -18.50 -6.54
CA VAL A 175 -10.06 -19.18 -6.75
C VAL A 175 -9.01 -18.61 -5.81
N GLN A 176 -8.29 -19.49 -5.11
CA GLN A 176 -7.13 -19.16 -4.29
C GLN A 176 -5.88 -19.30 -5.18
N ALA A 177 -5.39 -18.20 -5.71
CA ALA A 177 -4.21 -18.21 -6.57
C ALA A 177 -2.91 -18.22 -5.76
N ASP A 178 -1.87 -18.90 -6.27
CA ASP A 178 -0.49 -18.70 -5.82
C ASP A 178 0.08 -17.42 -6.45
N TYR A 179 -0.30 -17.17 -7.71
CA TYR A 179 0.11 -15.98 -8.48
C TYR A 179 -1.06 -15.39 -9.23
N THR A 180 -1.08 -14.08 -9.34
CA THR A 180 -1.99 -13.36 -10.25
C THR A 180 -1.18 -12.55 -11.24
N VAL A 181 -1.35 -12.81 -12.53
CA VAL A 181 -0.77 -11.98 -13.59
C VAL A 181 -1.83 -10.99 -14.03
N THR A 182 -1.73 -9.76 -13.54
CA THR A 182 -2.68 -8.68 -13.86
C THR A 182 -2.14 -7.80 -14.98
N PHE A 183 -3.02 -7.23 -15.79
CA PHE A 183 -2.63 -6.54 -17.02
C PHE A 183 -2.67 -5.02 -16.84
N SER A 184 -1.62 -4.33 -17.31
CA SER A 184 -1.48 -2.88 -17.42
C SER A 184 -1.36 -2.13 -16.09
N ALA A 185 -2.19 -2.44 -15.10
CA ALA A 185 -2.24 -1.78 -13.80
C ALA A 185 -2.80 -2.72 -12.73
N LEU A 186 -2.56 -2.40 -11.47
CA LEU A 186 -3.22 -3.07 -10.35
C LEU A 186 -4.72 -2.75 -10.36
N LYS A 187 -5.53 -3.67 -9.83
CA LYS A 187 -6.96 -3.45 -9.59
C LYS A 187 -7.22 -3.13 -8.12
N LEU A 188 -8.31 -2.41 -7.84
CA LEU A 188 -8.65 -2.03 -6.47
C LEU A 188 -8.75 -3.23 -5.52
N SER A 189 -9.33 -4.34 -5.96
CA SER A 189 -9.46 -5.56 -5.17
C SER A 189 -8.12 -6.22 -4.83
N GLN A 190 -7.09 -6.03 -5.67
CA GLN A 190 -5.76 -6.59 -5.44
C GLN A 190 -4.97 -5.89 -4.33
N VAL A 191 -5.46 -4.75 -3.86
CA VAL A 191 -4.84 -3.95 -2.79
C VAL A 191 -5.79 -3.73 -1.60
N GLN A 192 -6.92 -4.44 -1.56
CA GLN A 192 -7.92 -4.35 -0.50
C GLN A 192 -8.28 -5.73 0.07
N TYR A 193 -8.49 -5.80 1.38
CA TYR A 193 -8.97 -7.00 2.07
C TYR A 193 -10.49 -7.16 1.98
N PRO A 194 -10.98 -8.40 1.98
CA PRO A 194 -10.27 -9.69 1.95
C PRO A 194 -9.84 -10.14 0.55
N ALA A 195 -10.26 -9.47 -0.52
CA ALA A 195 -10.04 -9.89 -1.92
C ALA A 195 -8.56 -10.15 -2.25
N MET A 196 -7.64 -9.32 -1.73
CA MET A 196 -6.22 -9.49 -1.98
C MET A 196 -5.64 -10.81 -1.45
N GLU A 197 -6.27 -11.45 -0.45
CA GLU A 197 -5.82 -12.74 0.08
C GLU A 197 -5.95 -13.88 -0.94
N TYR A 198 -6.82 -13.72 -1.94
CA TYR A 198 -7.02 -14.67 -3.01
C TYR A 198 -6.01 -14.52 -4.16
N CYS A 199 -5.30 -13.38 -4.22
CA CYS A 199 -4.46 -13.04 -5.38
C CYS A 199 -3.07 -13.69 -5.37
N GLY A 200 -2.60 -14.15 -4.20
CA GLY A 200 -1.22 -14.62 -4.08
C GLY A 200 -0.20 -13.51 -4.40
N GLU A 201 0.93 -13.89 -4.99
CA GLU A 201 1.92 -12.94 -5.49
C GLU A 201 1.44 -12.31 -6.80
N ILE A 202 1.45 -10.98 -6.88
CA ILE A 202 0.90 -10.26 -8.03
C ILE A 202 2.03 -9.79 -8.95
N HIS A 203 1.94 -10.21 -10.22
CA HIS A 203 2.79 -9.73 -11.31
C HIS A 203 1.99 -8.80 -12.23
N VAL A 204 2.45 -7.56 -12.43
CA VAL A 204 1.82 -6.61 -13.35
C VAL A 204 2.49 -6.69 -14.72
N ALA A 205 1.79 -7.29 -15.68
CA ALA A 205 2.28 -7.48 -17.03
C ALA A 205 2.09 -6.23 -17.89
N ASN A 206 3.13 -5.86 -18.64
CA ASN A 206 3.08 -4.76 -19.58
C ASN A 206 2.49 -5.22 -20.92
N VAL A 207 1.26 -4.86 -21.20
CA VAL A 207 0.58 -5.21 -22.46
C VAL A 207 0.82 -4.23 -23.61
N GLY A 208 1.78 -3.32 -23.46
CA GLY A 208 2.20 -2.39 -24.50
C GLY A 208 1.27 -1.19 -24.69
N ILE A 209 0.57 -0.76 -23.66
CA ILE A 209 -0.11 0.53 -23.64
C ILE A 209 0.96 1.63 -23.61
N PRO A 210 0.89 2.65 -24.51
CA PRO A 210 1.86 3.73 -24.53
C PRO A 210 1.89 4.51 -23.20
N GLU A 211 3.09 4.87 -22.74
CA GLU A 211 3.25 5.59 -21.46
C GLU A 211 2.49 6.93 -21.42
N LYS A 212 2.36 7.59 -22.57
CA LYS A 212 1.55 8.80 -22.73
C LYS A 212 0.10 8.58 -22.25
N VAL A 213 -0.50 7.43 -22.56
CA VAL A 213 -1.89 7.10 -22.19
C VAL A 213 -2.04 7.00 -20.68
N TYR A 214 -1.06 6.42 -19.99
CA TYR A 214 -1.04 6.38 -18.52
C TYR A 214 -0.95 7.79 -17.93
N ARG A 215 -0.07 8.63 -18.43
CA ARG A 215 0.13 10.01 -17.94
C ARG A 215 -1.10 10.88 -18.13
N GLU A 216 -1.81 10.72 -19.25
CA GLU A 216 -2.99 11.51 -19.61
C GLU A 216 -4.30 10.96 -19.03
N SER A 217 -4.27 9.81 -18.35
CA SER A 217 -5.47 9.14 -17.83
C SER A 217 -6.22 9.94 -16.76
N GLY A 218 -5.50 10.77 -15.98
CA GLY A 218 -6.09 11.54 -14.88
C GLY A 218 -6.62 10.68 -13.73
N PHE A 219 -6.21 9.41 -13.61
CA PHE A 219 -6.65 8.54 -12.52
C PHE A 219 -5.95 8.91 -11.21
N GLU A 220 -6.71 8.81 -10.10
CA GLU A 220 -6.36 9.39 -8.81
C GLU A 220 -5.66 8.40 -7.85
N ALA A 221 -5.70 7.10 -8.13
CA ALA A 221 -5.13 6.08 -7.26
C ALA A 221 -3.84 5.48 -7.85
N GLU A 222 -2.77 5.50 -7.05
CA GLU A 222 -1.45 5.00 -7.43
C GLU A 222 -0.76 4.27 -6.26
N THR A 223 0.25 3.46 -6.57
CA THR A 223 1.14 2.94 -5.52
C THR A 223 2.12 4.02 -5.05
N THR A 224 2.49 3.96 -3.76
CA THR A 224 3.70 4.66 -3.31
C THR A 224 4.92 4.11 -4.05
N GLY A 225 6.02 4.85 -4.05
CA GLY A 225 7.23 4.42 -4.74
C GLY A 225 8.39 5.39 -4.60
N LEU A 226 9.48 5.09 -5.29
CA LEU A 226 10.71 5.87 -5.25
C LEU A 226 10.52 7.35 -5.65
N TRP A 227 9.54 7.64 -6.50
CA TRP A 227 9.18 9.01 -6.90
C TRP A 227 8.89 9.93 -5.70
N ALA A 228 8.30 9.38 -4.64
CA ALA A 228 7.99 10.15 -3.43
C ALA A 228 9.25 10.53 -2.63
N LEU A 229 10.38 9.89 -2.87
CA LEU A 229 11.66 10.15 -2.21
C LEU A 229 12.62 11.02 -3.04
N GLU A 230 12.27 11.43 -4.25
CA GLU A 230 13.18 12.14 -5.17
C GLU A 230 13.85 13.36 -4.54
N ARG A 231 13.12 14.15 -3.76
CA ARG A 231 13.64 15.32 -3.07
C ARG A 231 14.67 14.96 -1.99
N ILE A 232 14.42 13.91 -1.22
CA ILE A 232 15.31 13.47 -0.12
C ILE A 232 16.58 12.82 -0.67
N LEU A 233 16.46 12.07 -1.76
CA LEU A 233 17.57 11.39 -2.42
C LEU A 233 18.39 12.31 -3.35
N ALA A 234 17.99 13.58 -3.49
CA ALA A 234 18.75 14.55 -4.29
C ALA A 234 20.12 14.83 -3.64
N PRO A 235 21.19 14.97 -4.45
CA PRO A 235 22.52 15.29 -3.93
C PRO A 235 22.51 16.55 -3.07
N ARG A 236 23.11 16.46 -1.87
CA ARG A 236 23.23 17.61 -0.96
C ARG A 236 24.29 18.59 -1.48
N LYS A 237 23.98 19.88 -1.44
CA LYS A 237 24.93 20.92 -1.83
C LYS A 237 26.11 20.96 -0.82
N LEU A 238 27.32 21.24 -1.31
CA LEU A 238 28.52 21.30 -0.46
C LEU A 238 28.44 22.40 0.61
N ASN A 239 27.94 23.58 0.23
CA ASN A 239 27.78 24.70 1.17
C ASN A 239 26.42 24.62 1.86
N THR A 240 26.33 23.81 2.91
CA THR A 240 25.14 23.61 3.74
C THR A 240 25.49 23.58 5.23
N ASN A 241 24.49 23.84 6.06
CA ASN A 241 24.58 23.73 7.51
C ASN A 241 23.32 23.04 8.06
N LYS A 242 23.28 22.77 9.37
CA LYS A 242 22.13 22.11 9.99
C LYS A 242 20.78 22.79 9.71
N GLY A 243 20.73 24.12 9.61
CA GLY A 243 19.52 24.86 9.28
C GLY A 243 19.02 24.61 7.85
N SER A 244 19.89 24.18 6.92
CA SER A 244 19.52 23.85 5.54
C SER A 244 18.62 22.62 5.44
N PHE A 245 18.59 21.78 6.47
CA PHE A 245 17.84 20.50 6.49
C PHE A 245 16.69 20.51 7.49
N GLY A 246 16.25 21.72 7.89
CA GLY A 246 15.07 21.92 8.70
C GLY A 246 15.25 21.72 10.21
N TYR A 247 14.21 22.09 10.91
CA TYR A 247 14.10 22.04 12.36
C TYR A 247 12.77 21.38 12.75
N LEU A 248 12.85 20.15 13.29
CA LEU A 248 11.69 19.39 13.75
C LEU A 248 11.47 19.66 15.25
N LEU A 249 10.33 20.27 15.60
CA LEU A 249 9.84 20.32 16.97
C LEU A 249 8.98 19.08 17.24
N SER A 250 9.43 18.21 18.13
CA SER A 250 8.76 16.95 18.47
C SER A 250 8.19 17.02 19.88
N LEU A 251 6.87 17.00 20.03
CA LEU A 251 6.17 16.95 21.30
C LEU A 251 5.67 15.53 21.54
N CYS A 252 6.49 14.74 22.18
CA CYS A 252 6.32 13.29 22.35
C CYS A 252 6.81 12.87 23.73
N GLY A 253 6.26 11.76 24.21
CA GLY A 253 6.67 11.15 25.46
C GLY A 253 5.90 11.68 26.68
N SER A 254 5.66 10.76 27.58
CA SER A 254 5.12 10.99 28.92
C SER A 254 5.71 9.94 29.88
N ARG A 255 5.40 10.08 31.17
CA ARG A 255 5.85 9.14 32.19
C ARG A 255 5.43 7.70 31.82
N GLY A 256 6.41 6.81 31.64
CA GLY A 256 6.21 5.43 31.19
C GLY A 256 6.22 5.24 29.67
N MET A 257 6.23 6.30 28.85
CA MET A 257 6.26 6.24 27.40
C MET A 257 7.43 7.00 26.75
N ALA A 258 8.56 7.06 27.42
CA ALA A 258 9.80 7.67 26.91
C ALA A 258 10.28 7.01 25.59
N GLY A 259 10.06 5.70 25.42
CA GLY A 259 10.46 4.94 24.25
C GLY A 259 9.85 5.44 22.95
N ALA A 260 8.59 5.89 22.95
CA ALA A 260 7.92 6.43 21.77
C ALA A 260 8.57 7.74 21.30
N ALA A 261 8.90 8.65 22.24
CA ALA A 261 9.63 9.87 21.94
C ALA A 261 11.04 9.60 21.41
N VAL A 262 11.72 8.62 21.99
CA VAL A 262 13.06 8.20 21.57
C VAL A 262 13.05 7.65 20.16
N MET A 263 12.16 6.68 19.86
CA MET A 263 12.10 6.04 18.54
C MET A 263 11.71 7.03 17.44
N SER A 264 10.74 7.90 17.68
CA SER A 264 10.36 8.91 16.69
C SER A 264 11.47 9.91 16.39
N ALA A 265 12.21 10.36 17.42
CA ALA A 265 13.33 11.27 17.23
C ALA A 265 14.54 10.59 16.57
N GLN A 266 14.87 9.34 16.93
CA GLN A 266 15.92 8.57 16.28
C GLN A 266 15.62 8.32 14.80
N ALA A 267 14.39 7.93 14.47
CA ALA A 267 13.95 7.77 13.09
C ALA A 267 14.09 9.07 12.29
N ALA A 268 13.67 10.20 12.88
CA ALA A 268 13.83 11.51 12.26
C ALA A 268 15.30 11.87 12.03
N SER A 269 16.18 11.60 12.99
CA SER A 269 17.63 11.82 12.86
C SER A 269 18.22 11.03 11.69
N ARG A 270 17.86 9.74 11.58
CA ARG A 270 18.32 8.87 10.47
C ARG A 270 17.80 9.31 9.10
N CYS A 271 16.68 10.04 9.07
CA CYS A 271 16.13 10.63 7.83
C CYS A 271 16.75 11.98 7.46
N GLY A 272 17.79 12.42 8.17
CA GLY A 272 18.65 13.52 7.77
C GLY A 272 18.13 14.92 8.05
N VAL A 273 17.15 15.09 8.95
CA VAL A 273 16.74 16.40 9.45
C VAL A 273 17.91 17.10 10.16
N GLY A 274 18.02 18.41 10.00
CA GLY A 274 19.17 19.15 10.47
C GLY A 274 19.20 19.40 11.97
N LEU A 275 18.03 19.49 12.62
CA LEU A 275 17.91 19.67 14.05
C LEU A 275 16.56 19.12 14.56
N ILE A 276 16.62 18.43 15.68
CA ILE A 276 15.45 17.93 16.41
C ILE A 276 15.41 18.59 17.78
N ASP A 277 14.30 19.22 18.11
CA ASP A 277 14.00 19.70 19.45
C ASP A 277 12.90 18.80 20.05
N LEU A 278 13.30 17.95 20.98
CA LEU A 278 12.41 17.04 21.64
C LEU A 278 11.83 17.70 22.89
N ALA A 279 10.63 18.22 22.76
CA ALA A 279 9.86 18.80 23.86
C ALA A 279 9.11 17.68 24.59
N LEU A 280 9.45 17.48 25.86
CA LEU A 280 8.92 16.41 26.70
C LEU A 280 8.86 16.82 28.17
N PRO A 281 8.05 16.14 28.99
CA PRO A 281 7.99 16.37 30.42
C PRO A 281 9.37 16.22 31.09
N GLU A 282 9.68 17.06 32.08
CA GLU A 282 10.96 17.06 32.77
C GLU A 282 11.29 15.67 33.36
N SER A 283 10.30 14.97 33.87
CA SER A 283 10.46 13.61 34.44
C SER A 283 10.91 12.56 33.40
N VAL A 284 10.70 12.79 32.10
CA VAL A 284 11.06 11.87 31.00
C VAL A 284 12.48 12.13 30.48
N TYR A 285 13.01 13.34 30.70
CA TYR A 285 14.30 13.79 30.17
C TYR A 285 15.47 12.85 30.45
N PRO A 286 15.71 12.35 31.69
CA PRO A 286 16.86 11.48 31.93
C PRO A 286 16.86 10.21 31.07
N ALA A 287 15.69 9.61 30.85
CA ALA A 287 15.54 8.42 30.02
C ALA A 287 15.79 8.74 28.54
N ALA A 288 15.21 9.83 28.03
CA ALA A 288 15.38 10.24 26.65
C ALA A 288 16.83 10.67 26.35
N ALA A 289 17.43 11.48 27.23
CA ALA A 289 18.79 11.98 27.05
C ALA A 289 19.86 10.87 27.09
N SER A 290 19.60 9.77 27.79
CA SER A 290 20.50 8.61 27.78
C SER A 290 20.50 7.85 26.44
N ALA A 291 19.40 7.93 25.70
CA ALA A 291 19.20 7.19 24.45
C ALA A 291 19.45 8.01 23.18
N ILE A 292 19.30 9.35 23.24
CA ILE A 292 19.47 10.24 22.08
C ILE A 292 20.55 11.29 22.39
N ARG A 293 21.58 11.35 21.56
CA ARG A 293 22.75 12.25 21.75
C ARG A 293 22.68 13.53 20.94
N GLU A 294 21.96 13.52 19.81
CA GLU A 294 21.98 14.62 18.84
C GLU A 294 20.80 15.60 18.99
N SER A 295 19.76 15.24 19.74
CA SER A 295 18.59 16.10 19.94
C SER A 295 18.87 17.20 20.96
N VAL A 296 18.27 18.37 20.73
CA VAL A 296 18.07 19.41 21.76
C VAL A 296 16.81 19.04 22.53
N PHE A 297 16.77 19.37 23.82
CA PHE A 297 15.63 19.09 24.67
C PHE A 297 14.97 20.38 25.13
N THR A 298 13.65 20.42 25.05
CA THR A 298 12.79 21.42 25.69
C THR A 298 12.05 20.75 26.83
N LEU A 299 12.45 21.06 28.05
CA LEU A 299 11.82 20.48 29.24
C LEU A 299 10.50 21.18 29.50
N LEU A 300 9.39 20.45 29.39
CA LEU A 300 8.06 20.95 29.67
C LEU A 300 7.78 20.79 31.16
N PRO A 301 7.39 21.89 31.85
CA PRO A 301 7.05 21.88 33.28
C PRO A 301 5.90 20.95 33.58
N GLU A 302 5.96 20.26 34.70
CA GLU A 302 4.93 19.34 35.20
C GLU A 302 4.36 19.78 36.54
N GLN A 303 3.05 19.60 36.70
CA GLN A 303 2.34 19.69 37.97
C GLN A 303 1.54 18.37 38.15
N GLU A 304 1.69 17.73 39.30
CA GLU A 304 1.00 16.45 39.61
C GLU A 304 1.22 15.33 38.55
N ASN A 305 2.41 15.26 37.94
CA ASN A 305 2.81 14.38 36.85
C ASN A 305 2.11 14.64 35.49
N GLU A 306 1.48 15.81 35.31
CA GLU A 306 0.93 16.26 34.02
C GLU A 306 1.66 17.52 33.54
N ILE A 307 1.66 17.77 32.23
CA ILE A 307 2.28 18.96 31.62
C ILE A 307 1.52 20.22 32.09
N SER A 308 2.23 21.22 32.63
CA SER A 308 1.66 22.52 32.91
C SER A 308 1.50 23.32 31.60
N ILE A 309 0.27 23.37 31.07
CA ILE A 309 0.03 23.96 29.75
C ILE A 309 0.42 25.44 29.67
N SER A 310 0.10 26.25 30.69
CA SER A 310 0.38 27.70 30.69
C SER A 310 1.89 28.00 30.61
N GLU A 311 2.71 27.20 31.28
CA GLU A 311 4.16 27.35 31.24
C GLU A 311 4.74 26.76 29.96
N ALA A 312 4.19 25.63 29.47
CA ALA A 312 4.56 25.01 28.19
C ALA A 312 4.28 25.96 27.01
N GLU A 313 3.15 26.66 27.00
CA GLU A 313 2.81 27.66 25.97
C GLU A 313 3.87 28.77 25.88
N ALA A 314 4.34 29.30 27.00
CA ALA A 314 5.38 30.32 27.01
C ALA A 314 6.69 29.84 26.41
N LEU A 315 7.12 28.60 26.73
CA LEU A 315 8.33 27.98 26.18
C LEU A 315 8.21 27.69 24.67
N LEU A 316 7.05 27.22 24.21
CA LEU A 316 6.83 26.81 22.82
C LEU A 316 6.59 28.00 21.89
N SER A 317 5.99 29.10 22.38
CA SER A 317 5.62 30.25 21.55
C SER A 317 6.79 30.83 20.75
N GLY A 318 7.95 31.01 21.38
CA GLY A 318 9.17 31.50 20.72
C GLY A 318 9.76 30.53 19.72
N LYS A 319 9.65 29.22 19.96
CA LYS A 319 10.15 28.17 19.06
C LYS A 319 9.27 28.04 17.81
N LEU A 320 7.96 28.07 17.98
CA LEU A 320 6.99 28.03 16.88
C LEU A 320 7.13 29.26 15.97
N ALA A 321 7.43 30.42 16.53
CA ALA A 321 7.51 31.66 15.76
C ALA A 321 8.76 31.79 14.89
N HIS A 322 9.91 31.21 15.29
CA HIS A 322 11.20 31.59 14.71
C HIS A 322 12.03 30.50 14.06
N ARG A 323 11.84 29.24 14.41
CA ARG A 323 12.77 28.17 13.97
C ARG A 323 12.11 26.91 13.43
N THR A 324 10.93 26.56 13.90
CA THR A 324 10.25 25.31 13.56
C THR A 324 9.85 25.27 12.11
N THR A 325 10.32 24.25 11.37
CA THR A 325 9.93 24.02 9.97
C THR A 325 8.92 22.89 9.84
N ALA A 326 8.82 22.00 10.85
CA ALA A 326 7.72 21.04 11.01
C ALA A 326 7.54 20.67 12.48
N CYS A 327 6.35 20.18 12.83
CA CYS A 327 6.05 19.62 14.15
C CYS A 327 5.70 18.13 14.04
N LEU A 328 6.08 17.35 15.05
CA LEU A 328 5.60 16.00 15.32
C LEU A 328 4.95 15.96 16.70
N VAL A 329 3.73 15.47 16.79
CA VAL A 329 2.95 15.52 18.02
C VAL A 329 2.24 14.21 18.29
N GLY A 330 2.38 13.70 19.52
CA GLY A 330 1.49 12.67 20.03
C GLY A 330 2.10 11.32 20.34
N CYS A 331 3.27 10.95 19.82
CA CYS A 331 3.91 9.66 20.11
C CYS A 331 4.18 9.50 21.63
N GLY A 332 3.30 8.76 22.33
CA GLY A 332 3.39 8.57 23.76
C GLY A 332 3.16 9.85 24.59
N LEU A 333 2.39 10.81 24.10
CA LEU A 333 2.12 12.08 24.79
C LEU A 333 1.23 11.92 26.03
N GLY A 334 0.44 10.86 26.06
CA GLY A 334 -0.61 10.65 27.05
C GLY A 334 -1.95 11.25 26.62
N THR A 335 -3.01 10.88 27.35
CA THR A 335 -4.40 11.25 27.04
C THR A 335 -5.03 12.19 28.05
N SER A 336 -4.20 12.87 28.87
CA SER A 336 -4.70 13.80 29.88
C SER A 336 -5.35 15.03 29.24
N ARG A 337 -6.14 15.77 30.00
CA ARG A 337 -6.77 17.00 29.54
C ARG A 337 -5.74 18.07 29.18
N GLU A 338 -4.60 18.10 29.87
CA GLU A 338 -3.52 19.04 29.58
C GLU A 338 -2.82 18.67 28.25
N ALA A 339 -2.61 17.37 27.98
CA ALA A 339 -2.11 16.93 26.68
C ALA A 339 -3.07 17.31 25.53
N GLN A 340 -4.38 17.18 25.74
CA GLN A 340 -5.38 17.62 24.75
C GLN A 340 -5.31 19.13 24.48
N LYS A 341 -5.23 19.97 25.52
CA LYS A 341 -5.06 21.41 25.38
C LYS A 341 -3.76 21.77 24.66
N LEU A 342 -2.69 21.01 24.90
CA LEU A 342 -1.41 21.21 24.20
C LEU A 342 -1.54 20.95 22.71
N VAL A 343 -2.21 19.87 22.30
CA VAL A 343 -2.51 19.59 20.88
C VAL A 343 -3.33 20.73 20.26
N GLU A 344 -4.37 21.18 20.96
CA GLU A 344 -5.22 22.30 20.51
C GLU A 344 -4.41 23.61 20.35
N TYR A 345 -3.54 23.93 21.32
CA TYR A 345 -2.65 25.09 21.26
C TYR A 345 -1.74 25.03 20.03
N LEU A 346 -1.13 23.88 19.75
CA LEU A 346 -0.25 23.71 18.60
C LEU A 346 -1.00 23.86 17.27
N LEU A 347 -2.18 23.28 17.13
CA LEU A 347 -3.03 23.46 15.96
C LEU A 347 -3.35 24.94 15.72
N ALA A 348 -3.67 25.70 16.79
CA ALA A 348 -4.04 27.10 16.68
C ALA A 348 -2.85 28.06 16.47
N ARG A 349 -1.61 27.64 16.77
CA ARG A 349 -0.45 28.54 16.78
C ARG A 349 0.64 28.21 15.81
N SER A 350 0.80 26.92 15.44
CA SER A 350 1.86 26.52 14.52
C SER A 350 1.54 26.92 13.09
N LYS A 351 2.49 27.59 12.45
CA LYS A 351 2.48 27.87 11.00
C LYS A 351 3.29 26.82 10.21
N ALA A 352 4.00 25.95 10.90
CA ALA A 352 4.75 24.85 10.31
C ALA A 352 3.85 23.61 10.13
N PRO A 353 3.98 22.86 9.04
CA PRO A 353 3.22 21.63 8.84
C PRO A 353 3.44 20.66 10.00
N MET A 354 2.45 19.83 10.28
CA MET A 354 2.43 19.00 11.49
C MET A 354 2.05 17.56 11.18
N VAL A 355 2.80 16.60 11.76
CA VAL A 355 2.40 15.20 11.86
C VAL A 355 1.73 15.00 13.22
N ILE A 356 0.57 14.36 13.23
CA ILE A 356 -0.14 14.01 14.47
C ILE A 356 -0.38 12.50 14.47
N ASP A 357 0.13 11.82 15.48
CA ASP A 357 0.01 10.36 15.66
C ASP A 357 -0.47 10.00 17.07
N ALA A 358 -0.87 8.77 17.27
CA ALA A 358 -1.13 8.14 18.56
C ALA A 358 -2.01 9.00 19.51
N ASP A 359 -1.47 9.46 20.64
CA ASP A 359 -2.24 10.21 21.63
C ASP A 359 -2.68 11.61 21.12
N GLY A 360 -1.97 12.17 20.17
CA GLY A 360 -2.41 13.37 19.46
C GLY A 360 -3.71 13.13 18.67
N LEU A 361 -3.86 11.96 18.05
CA LEU A 361 -5.10 11.54 17.37
C LEU A 361 -6.22 11.24 18.36
N ASN A 362 -5.90 10.70 19.55
CA ASN A 362 -6.86 10.50 20.61
C ASN A 362 -7.42 11.85 21.12
N ALA A 363 -6.58 12.89 21.22
CA ALA A 363 -7.02 14.24 21.56
C ALA A 363 -8.00 14.79 20.52
N ILE A 364 -7.69 14.65 19.22
CA ILE A 364 -8.59 15.06 18.13
C ILE A 364 -9.90 14.27 18.14
N ALA A 365 -9.85 12.95 18.40
CA ALA A 365 -11.05 12.12 18.45
C ALA A 365 -11.99 12.51 19.60
N ALA A 366 -11.45 13.00 20.73
CA ALA A 366 -12.24 13.53 21.85
C ALA A 366 -12.93 14.86 21.48
N GLU A 367 -12.23 15.75 20.77
CA GLU A 367 -12.72 17.07 20.35
C GLU A 367 -12.40 17.33 18.86
N PRO A 368 -13.13 16.73 17.90
CA PRO A 368 -12.81 16.83 16.47
C PRO A 368 -12.82 18.26 15.90
N GLU A 369 -13.53 19.16 16.56
CA GLU A 369 -13.66 20.57 16.17
C GLU A 369 -12.32 21.32 16.24
N MET A 370 -11.35 20.83 17.03
CA MET A 370 -10.02 21.43 17.11
C MET A 370 -9.27 21.42 15.75
N LEU A 371 -9.59 20.49 14.85
CA LEU A 371 -9.01 20.48 13.50
C LEU A 371 -9.28 21.77 12.73
N SER A 372 -10.42 22.41 12.96
CA SER A 372 -10.76 23.69 12.32
C SER A 372 -9.85 24.86 12.72
N LYS A 373 -9.09 24.72 13.83
CA LYS A 373 -8.14 25.71 14.33
C LYS A 373 -6.79 25.65 13.66
N ALA A 374 -6.53 24.60 12.87
CA ALA A 374 -5.23 24.38 12.25
C ALA A 374 -4.84 25.53 11.31
N GLN A 375 -3.64 26.08 11.52
CA GLN A 375 -3.09 27.19 10.74
C GLN A 375 -2.11 26.72 9.66
N ALA A 376 -1.78 25.43 9.62
CA ALA A 376 -0.79 24.84 8.74
C ALA A 376 -1.26 23.46 8.24
N PRO A 377 -0.67 22.95 7.16
CA PRO A 377 -0.99 21.61 6.65
C PRO A 377 -0.78 20.52 7.71
N LEU A 378 -1.70 19.56 7.75
CA LEU A 378 -1.67 18.44 8.69
C LEU A 378 -1.45 17.11 7.95
N VAL A 379 -0.70 16.22 8.58
CA VAL A 379 -0.61 14.79 8.25
C VAL A 379 -1.06 14.00 9.48
N LEU A 380 -2.17 13.30 9.39
CA LEU A 380 -2.67 12.41 10.44
C LEU A 380 -2.32 10.97 10.09
N THR A 381 -1.85 10.18 11.08
CA THR A 381 -1.37 8.81 10.84
C THR A 381 -2.15 7.76 11.65
N PRO A 382 -3.52 7.69 11.56
CA PRO A 382 -4.29 6.76 12.36
C PRO A 382 -4.08 5.30 11.95
N HIS A 383 -3.99 4.40 12.93
CA HIS A 383 -4.28 2.99 12.72
C HIS A 383 -5.81 2.76 12.72
N PRO A 384 -6.34 1.58 12.28
CA PRO A 384 -7.80 1.39 12.16
C PRO A 384 -8.59 1.68 13.43
N GLY A 385 -8.02 1.44 14.63
CA GLY A 385 -8.67 1.75 15.90
C GLY A 385 -8.75 3.25 16.19
N GLU A 386 -7.73 4.02 15.86
CA GLU A 386 -7.72 5.49 15.95
C GLU A 386 -8.69 6.09 14.93
N MET A 387 -8.69 5.58 13.69
CA MET A 387 -9.63 6.00 12.66
C MET A 387 -11.09 5.74 13.06
N ALA A 388 -11.36 4.59 13.66
CA ALA A 388 -12.71 4.27 14.17
C ALA A 388 -13.18 5.27 15.24
N ARG A 389 -12.27 5.73 16.12
CA ARG A 389 -12.57 6.79 17.10
C ARG A 389 -12.83 8.14 16.43
N LEU A 390 -12.00 8.52 15.45
CA LEU A 390 -12.17 9.76 14.68
C LEU A 390 -13.50 9.80 13.94
N LEU A 391 -13.94 8.67 13.38
CA LEU A 391 -15.20 8.55 12.62
C LEU A 391 -16.40 8.20 13.52
N LYS A 392 -16.19 7.87 14.80
CA LYS A 392 -17.22 7.34 15.72
C LYS A 392 -17.92 6.10 15.18
N THR A 393 -17.14 5.17 14.60
CA THR A 393 -17.59 3.89 14.04
C THR A 393 -16.79 2.72 14.62
N THR A 394 -16.90 1.52 14.04
CA THR A 394 -16.18 0.32 14.48
C THR A 394 -14.92 0.07 13.66
N VAL A 395 -13.93 -0.63 14.25
CA VAL A 395 -12.72 -1.04 13.54
C VAL A 395 -13.07 -1.92 12.33
N GLN A 396 -14.07 -2.78 12.46
CA GLN A 396 -14.51 -3.67 11.38
C GLN A 396 -15.08 -2.87 10.20
N ASP A 397 -15.82 -1.81 10.49
CA ASP A 397 -16.37 -0.93 9.47
C ASP A 397 -15.26 -0.14 8.74
N VAL A 398 -14.29 0.40 9.50
CA VAL A 398 -13.09 1.03 8.90
C VAL A 398 -12.34 0.05 8.00
N GLN A 399 -12.16 -1.19 8.42
CA GLN A 399 -11.43 -2.19 7.62
C GLN A 399 -12.16 -2.56 6.32
N ARG A 400 -13.48 -2.51 6.31
CA ARG A 400 -14.29 -2.78 5.10
C ARG A 400 -14.26 -1.62 4.09
N HIS A 401 -14.08 -0.38 4.57
CA HIS A 401 -14.20 0.84 3.77
C HIS A 401 -12.94 1.71 3.84
N ARG A 402 -11.75 1.07 3.94
CA ARG A 402 -10.47 1.77 4.18
C ARG A 402 -10.21 2.92 3.22
N LEU A 403 -10.33 2.65 1.92
CA LEU A 403 -10.05 3.61 0.86
C LEU A 403 -11.06 4.77 0.88
N GLU A 404 -12.33 4.43 0.95
CA GLU A 404 -13.45 5.37 0.97
C GLU A 404 -13.35 6.31 2.18
N TYR A 405 -13.28 5.77 3.39
CA TYR A 405 -13.17 6.57 4.60
C TYR A 405 -11.89 7.42 4.67
N ALA A 406 -10.76 6.90 4.20
CA ALA A 406 -9.53 7.67 4.16
C ALA A 406 -9.66 8.86 3.20
N LYS A 407 -10.19 8.63 2.00
CA LYS A 407 -10.39 9.67 0.98
C LYS A 407 -11.38 10.73 1.45
N GLU A 408 -12.55 10.31 1.92
CA GLU A 408 -13.60 11.23 2.39
C GLU A 408 -13.13 12.09 3.55
N PHE A 409 -12.44 11.49 4.53
CA PHE A 409 -11.91 12.22 5.68
C PHE A 409 -10.85 13.25 5.26
N ALA A 410 -9.89 12.84 4.41
CA ALA A 410 -8.83 13.72 3.93
C ALA A 410 -9.38 14.93 3.16
N VAL A 411 -10.33 14.72 2.25
CA VAL A 411 -10.98 15.79 1.47
C VAL A 411 -11.80 16.70 2.38
N LYS A 412 -12.63 16.12 3.25
CA LYS A 412 -13.51 16.88 4.15
C LYS A 412 -12.72 17.76 5.12
N GLN A 413 -11.64 17.23 5.71
CA GLN A 413 -10.82 17.93 6.68
C GLN A 413 -9.67 18.73 6.05
N ARG A 414 -9.48 18.64 4.72
CA ARG A 414 -8.41 19.31 3.95
C ARG A 414 -7.01 19.01 4.48
N LEU A 415 -6.74 17.73 4.75
CA LEU A 415 -5.46 17.26 5.29
C LEU A 415 -5.00 15.98 4.58
N VAL A 416 -3.76 15.57 4.86
CA VAL A 416 -3.26 14.26 4.42
C VAL A 416 -3.55 13.24 5.51
N LEU A 417 -4.18 12.11 5.13
CA LEU A 417 -4.46 11.01 6.04
C LEU A 417 -3.66 9.77 5.66
N VAL A 418 -2.94 9.22 6.61
CA VAL A 418 -2.20 7.95 6.49
C VAL A 418 -2.91 6.88 7.30
N LEU A 419 -3.84 6.14 6.69
CA LEU A 419 -4.52 5.03 7.35
C LEU A 419 -3.61 3.80 7.38
N LYS A 420 -2.95 3.60 8.53
CA LYS A 420 -1.98 2.52 8.77
C LYS A 420 -2.60 1.13 8.64
N GLY A 421 -1.78 0.15 8.30
CA GLY A 421 -2.14 -1.27 8.18
C GLY A 421 -1.49 -1.89 6.96
N ASN A 422 -1.79 -3.17 6.67
CA ASN A 422 -1.36 -3.76 5.42
C ASN A 422 -1.97 -2.96 4.26
N LYS A 423 -1.14 -2.66 3.25
CA LYS A 423 -1.50 -1.71 2.19
C LYS A 423 -1.96 -0.36 2.77
N THR A 424 -1.07 0.28 3.53
CA THR A 424 -1.31 1.61 4.10
C THR A 424 -1.82 2.57 3.01
N VAL A 425 -2.92 3.27 3.32
CA VAL A 425 -3.55 4.24 2.42
C VAL A 425 -3.11 5.64 2.80
N VAL A 426 -2.56 6.39 1.86
CA VAL A 426 -2.27 7.82 1.99
C VAL A 426 -3.28 8.59 1.14
N ALA A 427 -4.24 9.23 1.78
CA ALA A 427 -5.26 10.02 1.10
C ALA A 427 -4.94 11.52 1.21
N CYS A 428 -5.09 12.23 0.09
CA CYS A 428 -4.75 13.63 -0.06
C CYS A 428 -6.00 14.53 -0.06
N PRO A 429 -5.87 15.82 0.29
CA PRO A 429 -6.99 16.74 0.36
C PRO A 429 -7.64 17.02 -1.01
N ASP A 430 -6.95 16.75 -2.10
CA ASP A 430 -7.45 16.89 -3.48
C ASP A 430 -8.14 15.62 -4.03
N GLY A 431 -8.25 14.58 -3.21
CA GLY A 431 -8.87 13.30 -3.58
C GLY A 431 -7.92 12.26 -4.15
N ARG A 432 -6.66 12.58 -4.42
CA ARG A 432 -5.64 11.59 -4.81
C ARG A 432 -5.37 10.62 -3.68
N VAL A 433 -5.07 9.37 -4.03
CA VAL A 433 -4.78 8.31 -3.07
C VAL A 433 -3.54 7.55 -3.49
N TYR A 434 -2.65 7.29 -2.53
CA TYR A 434 -1.51 6.41 -2.71
C TYR A 434 -1.66 5.18 -1.81
N ILE A 435 -1.41 4.00 -2.36
CA ILE A 435 -1.46 2.74 -1.61
C ILE A 435 -0.05 2.19 -1.51
N ASN A 436 0.41 1.97 -0.29
CA ASN A 436 1.74 1.43 -0.05
C ASN A 436 1.74 -0.09 -0.22
N THR A 437 2.64 -0.60 -1.06
CA THR A 437 2.79 -2.03 -1.33
C THR A 437 3.97 -2.68 -0.60
N THR A 438 4.82 -1.90 0.07
CA THR A 438 5.96 -2.38 0.88
C THR A 438 5.55 -2.68 2.31
N GLY A 439 6.37 -3.43 3.02
CA GLY A 439 6.13 -3.83 4.41
C GLY A 439 5.53 -5.22 4.56
N ASN A 440 5.71 -5.79 5.75
CA ASN A 440 5.34 -7.16 6.06
C ASN A 440 4.74 -7.29 7.48
N PRO A 441 4.12 -8.44 7.83
CA PRO A 441 3.48 -8.65 9.13
C PRO A 441 4.42 -8.52 10.34
N GLY A 442 5.73 -8.68 10.19
CA GLY A 442 6.73 -8.49 11.26
C GLY A 442 6.75 -7.07 11.83
N MET A 443 6.25 -6.09 11.06
CA MET A 443 6.12 -4.69 11.49
C MET A 443 4.95 -4.44 12.44
N ALA A 444 4.07 -5.42 12.69
CA ALA A 444 2.94 -5.31 13.61
C ALA A 444 3.40 -5.41 15.07
N LYS A 445 4.24 -4.45 15.50
CA LYS A 445 4.84 -4.34 16.84
C LYS A 445 4.75 -2.92 17.37
N ALA A 446 4.78 -2.80 18.70
CA ALA A 446 4.83 -1.49 19.36
C ALA A 446 6.08 -0.70 18.92
N GLY A 447 5.93 0.59 18.71
CA GLY A 447 6.99 1.49 18.26
C GLY A 447 7.10 1.67 16.74
N SER A 448 6.58 0.75 15.94
CA SER A 448 6.63 0.85 14.47
C SER A 448 5.93 2.12 13.95
N GLY A 449 4.81 2.51 14.56
CA GLY A 449 4.10 3.76 14.25
C GLY A 449 4.92 5.00 14.60
N ASP A 450 5.60 4.99 15.76
CA ASP A 450 6.45 6.10 16.19
C ASP A 450 7.62 6.33 15.21
N VAL A 451 8.20 5.24 14.70
CA VAL A 451 9.23 5.30 13.65
C VAL A 451 8.67 5.96 12.38
N LEU A 452 7.50 5.54 11.91
CA LEU A 452 6.84 6.13 10.73
C LEU A 452 6.57 7.62 10.93
N ALA A 453 6.02 8.00 12.08
CA ALA A 453 5.73 9.40 12.40
C ALA A 453 7.02 10.25 12.42
N GLY A 454 8.11 9.72 12.94
CA GLY A 454 9.44 10.34 12.91
C GLY A 454 9.97 10.55 11.50
N ILE A 455 9.85 9.54 10.62
CA ILE A 455 10.26 9.62 9.20
C ILE A 455 9.48 10.74 8.49
N ILE A 456 8.14 10.73 8.61
CA ILE A 456 7.29 11.75 7.96
C ILE A 456 7.61 13.15 8.50
N GLY A 457 7.79 13.27 9.83
CA GLY A 457 8.15 14.54 10.47
C GLY A 457 9.48 15.10 9.95
N ALA A 458 10.49 14.24 9.75
CA ALA A 458 11.77 14.63 9.19
C ALA A 458 11.66 15.09 7.72
N PHE A 459 10.82 14.46 6.92
CA PHE A 459 10.60 14.84 5.53
C PHE A 459 9.88 16.18 5.42
N LEU A 460 8.86 16.41 6.24
CA LEU A 460 8.19 17.70 6.34
C LEU A 460 9.18 18.79 6.77
N ALA A 461 10.00 18.53 7.80
CA ALA A 461 10.97 19.50 8.29
C ALA A 461 11.98 19.92 7.22
N GLN A 462 12.34 19.03 6.31
CA GLN A 462 13.19 19.29 5.14
C GLN A 462 12.44 19.95 3.97
N GLY A 463 11.18 20.34 4.15
CA GLY A 463 10.38 21.11 3.21
C GLY A 463 9.75 20.27 2.09
N MET A 464 9.51 18.97 2.30
CA MET A 464 8.67 18.20 1.40
C MET A 464 7.20 18.62 1.52
N ALA A 465 6.46 18.54 0.42
CA ALA A 465 5.01 18.67 0.46
C ALA A 465 4.39 17.56 1.33
N PRO A 466 3.31 17.83 2.08
CA PRO A 466 2.72 16.85 3.01
C PRO A 466 2.38 15.51 2.36
N GLU A 467 1.87 15.53 1.13
CA GLU A 467 1.50 14.33 0.37
C GLU A 467 2.73 13.48 0.04
N GLN A 468 3.80 14.14 -0.41
CA GLN A 468 5.05 13.47 -0.73
C GLN A 468 5.76 12.96 0.53
N ALA A 469 5.76 13.75 1.62
CA ALA A 469 6.34 13.33 2.89
C ALA A 469 5.63 12.09 3.45
N ALA A 470 4.30 12.05 3.39
CA ALA A 470 3.51 10.91 3.81
C ALA A 470 3.74 9.69 2.91
N ALA A 471 3.62 9.83 1.58
CA ALA A 471 3.83 8.73 0.62
C ALA A 471 5.26 8.18 0.69
N GLY A 472 6.27 9.06 0.72
CA GLY A 472 7.67 8.68 0.85
C GLY A 472 7.99 8.04 2.22
N GLY A 473 7.38 8.57 3.29
CA GLY A 473 7.54 8.03 4.64
C GLY A 473 7.01 6.60 4.77
N VAL A 474 5.80 6.32 4.28
CA VAL A 474 5.23 4.96 4.32
C VAL A 474 5.99 4.00 3.42
N TYR A 475 6.45 4.47 2.25
CA TYR A 475 7.24 3.66 1.33
C TYR A 475 8.59 3.25 1.94
N LEU A 476 9.35 4.21 2.45
CA LEU A 476 10.65 3.97 3.08
C LEU A 476 10.53 3.09 4.34
N HIS A 477 9.52 3.35 5.18
CA HIS A 477 9.25 2.58 6.38
C HIS A 477 8.92 1.12 6.05
N GLY A 478 8.10 0.88 5.01
CA GLY A 478 7.81 -0.47 4.54
C GLY A 478 9.03 -1.18 4.00
N LEU A 479 9.86 -0.52 3.16
CA LEU A 479 11.13 -1.08 2.67
C LEU A 479 12.08 -1.46 3.82
N ALA A 480 12.19 -0.61 4.85
CA ALA A 480 12.97 -0.93 6.04
C ALA A 480 12.46 -2.20 6.72
N GLY A 481 11.14 -2.35 6.82
CA GLY A 481 10.50 -3.56 7.34
C GLY A 481 10.82 -4.80 6.52
N ASP A 482 10.78 -4.72 5.20
CA ASP A 482 11.07 -5.84 4.32
C ASP A 482 12.53 -6.29 4.44
N ARG A 483 13.47 -5.34 4.45
CA ARG A 483 14.89 -5.63 4.70
C ARG A 483 15.16 -6.24 6.07
N CYS A 484 14.50 -5.73 7.11
CA CYS A 484 14.59 -6.33 8.45
C CYS A 484 14.06 -7.77 8.47
N ALA A 485 12.96 -8.04 7.79
CA ALA A 485 12.39 -9.39 7.71
C ALA A 485 13.32 -10.39 6.99
N GLU A 486 13.98 -9.96 5.91
CA GLU A 486 14.98 -10.75 5.20
C GLU A 486 16.18 -11.11 6.10
N ARG A 487 16.65 -10.16 6.92
CA ARG A 487 17.83 -10.33 7.77
C ARG A 487 17.55 -10.99 9.12
N LEU A 488 16.42 -10.64 9.76
CA LEU A 488 16.11 -11.01 11.14
C LEU A 488 14.89 -11.94 11.28
N SER A 489 14.20 -12.25 10.19
CA SER A 489 12.86 -12.82 10.12
C SER A 489 11.76 -11.87 10.63
N GLN A 490 10.50 -12.12 10.20
CA GLN A 490 9.33 -11.36 10.68
C GLN A 490 9.08 -11.51 12.19
N ILE A 491 9.53 -12.61 12.80
CA ILE A 491 9.36 -12.86 14.24
C ILE A 491 10.39 -12.07 15.05
N GLY A 492 11.65 -12.04 14.60
CA GLY A 492 12.78 -11.49 15.35
C GLY A 492 12.92 -9.97 15.26
N MET A 493 12.45 -9.34 14.17
CA MET A 493 12.60 -7.90 13.98
C MET A 493 11.84 -7.05 15.01
N THR A 494 12.34 -5.86 15.31
CA THR A 494 11.76 -4.90 16.26
C THR A 494 11.71 -3.49 15.64
N ALA A 495 11.02 -2.53 16.26
CA ALA A 495 10.95 -1.15 15.75
C ALA A 495 12.32 -0.44 15.67
N PRO A 496 13.26 -0.60 16.62
CA PRO A 496 14.63 -0.10 16.49
C PRO A 496 15.37 -0.64 15.26
N ASP A 497 15.17 -1.89 14.86
CA ASP A 497 15.80 -2.45 13.66
C ASP A 497 15.41 -1.68 12.39
N LEU A 498 14.15 -1.21 12.30
CA LEU A 498 13.69 -0.36 11.20
C LEU A 498 14.52 0.93 11.11
N ILE A 499 14.85 1.54 12.27
CA ILE A 499 15.64 2.76 12.34
C ILE A 499 17.09 2.49 11.91
N GLU A 500 17.66 1.37 12.32
CA GLU A 500 19.02 0.96 11.99
C GLU A 500 19.18 0.64 10.50
N GLU A 501 18.12 0.19 9.83
CA GLU A 501 18.13 -0.13 8.39
C GLU A 501 18.10 1.11 7.49
N LEU A 502 17.56 2.26 7.96
CA LEU A 502 17.39 3.47 7.15
C LEU A 502 18.69 3.95 6.46
N PRO A 503 19.86 4.01 7.11
CA PRO A 503 21.10 4.46 6.45
C PRO A 503 21.51 3.57 5.27
N ALA A 504 21.38 2.25 5.40
CA ALA A 504 21.70 1.30 4.32
C ALA A 504 20.75 1.48 3.13
N LEU A 505 19.46 1.65 3.39
CA LEU A 505 18.48 1.94 2.35
C LEU A 505 18.78 3.25 1.62
N PHE A 506 19.10 4.33 2.33
CA PHE A 506 19.46 5.59 1.68
C PHE A 506 20.71 5.44 0.80
N LEU A 507 21.70 4.68 1.23
CA LEU A 507 22.89 4.41 0.43
C LEU A 507 22.53 3.66 -0.87
N GLU A 508 21.73 2.61 -0.78
CA GLU A 508 21.26 1.82 -1.93
C GLU A 508 20.43 2.67 -2.91
N LEU A 509 19.43 3.39 -2.38
CA LEU A 509 18.51 4.18 -3.19
C LEU A 509 19.17 5.39 -3.86
N THR A 510 20.30 5.89 -3.32
CA THR A 510 21.08 6.94 -3.98
C THR A 510 22.05 6.39 -5.02
N ALA A 511 22.50 5.15 -4.89
CA ALA A 511 23.38 4.50 -5.88
C ALA A 511 22.66 4.06 -7.15
N THR A 512 21.34 3.88 -7.09
CA THR A 512 20.49 3.48 -8.24
C THR A 512 20.02 4.65 -9.12
N LYS A 513 20.39 5.87 -8.77
CA LYS A 513 20.20 7.10 -9.58
C LYS A 513 21.48 7.48 -10.32
#